data_23f9be88ef1edc584d2360b15136105c
#
_entry.id   23f9be88ef1edc584d2360b15136105c
#
_cell.length_a   1.000
_cell.length_b   1.000
_cell.length_c   1.000
_cell.angle_alpha   90.00
_cell.angle_beta   90.00
_cell.angle_gamma   90.00
#
_symmetry.space_group_name_H-M   'P 1'
#
loop_
_entity.id
_entity.type
_entity.pdbx_description
1 polymer ?
#
loop_
_entity_poly.entity_id
_entity_poly.type
_entity_poly.pdbx_seq_one_letter_code
_entity_poly.pdbx_strand_id
1 'polypeptide(L)'
;MLANSNSNVHDHSKQSSLPINLQLHTIRQSPAETLASLSEACKTLGIESFDVYGDDQSDSQQSYLRQFESEVANHFGKEDALFCLSGGMAQSIVLMINAKSHDNSGGNRAFACHPTSHLLLHENDAYSELLGVEAVITSCGSDFDIGNFKKNGCCGMEPMRFSDVRDVLSSDNDTLTSYPNKKSVTSNDISTLILELPHREIGGKLTPWDEVQDMSALCKDKGVKFHCDGARIFEASAGYGHETLAQTAEPFDSVYISFYKGVGAVSGAMLLGDKEFIAEARIWLRRFGGNLYSVLPYAVSCWDGFRKNCHDDVFLNRRKKLVRIIETLNADEDVRSIVKFDPEVPQTSMIHGYLKATLDDCNEALDKVEESIDIRVLTRMSSVNDDESFGCRFEWSIGTSNVLIDDEDFILGWKAFARVLNDS
;
A
#
# COMPACT_ATOMS: atom_id res chain seq x y z
N MET A 1 -65.13 29.45 -11.76
CA MET A 1 -65.45 28.01 -11.74
C MET A 1 -64.23 27.28 -11.25
N LEU A 2 -64.37 26.62 -10.14
CA LEU A 2 -63.36 25.90 -9.37
C LEU A 2 -62.88 24.68 -10.12
N ALA A 3 -61.56 24.46 -10.14
CA ALA A 3 -60.97 23.19 -10.50
C ALA A 3 -60.01 22.75 -9.37
N ASN A 4 -60.28 21.56 -8.86
CA ASN A 4 -59.68 20.91 -7.73
C ASN A 4 -58.16 20.66 -7.91
N SER A 5 -57.42 21.03 -6.91
CA SER A 5 -56.03 20.58 -6.66
C SER A 5 -56.06 19.23 -5.96
N ASN A 6 -55.67 18.17 -6.65
CA ASN A 6 -55.31 16.92 -6.01
C ASN A 6 -53.84 17.01 -5.54
N SER A 7 -53.69 17.09 -4.26
CA SER A 7 -52.42 16.94 -3.58
C SER A 7 -52.02 15.45 -3.57
N ASN A 8 -51.08 15.07 -4.44
CA ASN A 8 -50.35 13.82 -4.26
C ASN A 8 -49.32 14.03 -3.15
N VAL A 9 -49.64 13.56 -1.99
CA VAL A 9 -48.68 13.36 -0.88
C VAL A 9 -47.86 12.16 -1.30
N HIS A 10 -46.65 12.40 -1.84
CA HIS A 10 -45.64 11.36 -1.97
C HIS A 10 -45.15 11.00 -0.58
N ASP A 11 -45.46 9.79 -0.17
CA ASP A 11 -44.96 9.13 1.02
C ASP A 11 -43.43 8.95 0.91
N HIS A 12 -42.64 9.78 1.58
CA HIS A 12 -41.17 9.75 1.63
C HIS A 12 -40.66 8.82 2.72
N SER A 13 -41.35 7.70 3.01
CA SER A 13 -40.96 6.77 4.04
C SER A 13 -40.43 5.44 3.47
N LYS A 14 -39.46 5.46 2.56
CA LYS A 14 -38.54 4.36 2.28
C LYS A 14 -37.33 4.91 1.53
N GLN A 15 -36.53 5.74 2.15
CA GLN A 15 -35.11 5.79 1.83
C GLN A 15 -34.51 4.51 2.41
N SER A 16 -34.33 3.47 1.60
CA SER A 16 -33.52 2.33 1.96
C SER A 16 -32.11 2.84 2.22
N SER A 17 -31.73 2.93 3.47
CA SER A 17 -30.33 3.11 3.82
C SER A 17 -29.54 1.98 3.16
N LEU A 18 -28.44 2.31 2.50
CA LEU A 18 -27.56 1.27 1.96
C LEU A 18 -27.04 0.41 3.12
N PRO A 19 -26.87 -0.91 2.93
CA PRO A 19 -26.38 -1.79 3.97
C PRO A 19 -25.01 -1.32 4.49
N ILE A 20 -24.75 -1.56 5.76
CA ILE A 20 -23.45 -1.28 6.38
C ILE A 20 -22.41 -2.20 5.72
N ASN A 21 -21.37 -1.62 5.10
CA ASN A 21 -20.34 -2.37 4.41
C ASN A 21 -19.05 -2.38 5.22
N LEU A 22 -18.74 -3.51 5.85
CA LEU A 22 -17.61 -3.65 6.75
C LEU A 22 -16.24 -3.64 6.05
N GLN A 23 -16.18 -4.05 4.78
CA GLN A 23 -14.92 -4.08 4.01
C GLN A 23 -14.61 -2.76 3.30
N LEU A 24 -15.59 -1.86 3.17
CA LEU A 24 -15.38 -0.58 2.48
C LEU A 24 -14.55 0.35 3.35
N HIS A 25 -13.24 0.39 3.12
CA HIS A 25 -12.29 1.16 3.93
C HIS A 25 -12.08 2.62 3.46
N THR A 26 -12.57 3.01 2.27
CA THR A 26 -12.46 4.37 1.74
C THR A 26 -13.83 4.98 1.48
N ILE A 27 -13.98 6.25 1.84
CA ILE A 27 -15.18 7.02 1.49
C ILE A 27 -15.20 7.20 -0.03
N ARG A 28 -16.30 6.78 -0.67
CA ARG A 28 -16.51 6.99 -2.09
C ARG A 28 -17.31 8.28 -2.30
N GLN A 29 -16.64 9.27 -2.86
CA GLN A 29 -17.26 10.50 -3.34
C GLN A 29 -17.64 10.34 -4.81
N SER A 30 -18.73 10.96 -5.24
CA SER A 30 -19.03 11.15 -6.67
C SER A 30 -17.97 12.07 -7.31
N PRO A 31 -17.79 12.05 -8.64
CA PRO A 31 -16.90 12.98 -9.31
C PRO A 31 -17.17 14.45 -8.98
N ALA A 32 -18.43 14.85 -8.86
CA ALA A 32 -18.82 16.22 -8.52
C ALA A 32 -18.42 16.59 -7.08
N GLU A 33 -18.64 15.71 -6.13
CA GLU A 33 -18.21 15.90 -4.73
C GLU A 33 -16.68 15.97 -4.62
N THR A 34 -15.97 15.11 -5.36
CA THR A 34 -14.50 15.15 -5.42
C THR A 34 -13.99 16.50 -5.93
N LEU A 35 -14.57 17.01 -7.03
CA LEU A 35 -14.18 18.32 -7.56
C LEU A 35 -14.51 19.47 -6.59
N ALA A 36 -15.64 19.41 -5.89
CA ALA A 36 -16.01 20.37 -4.87
C ALA A 36 -15.03 20.34 -3.69
N SER A 37 -14.64 19.13 -3.23
CA SER A 37 -13.65 18.94 -2.17
C SER A 37 -12.29 19.51 -2.56
N LEU A 38 -11.84 19.29 -3.81
CA LEU A 38 -10.59 19.87 -4.33
C LEU A 38 -10.63 21.41 -4.37
N SER A 39 -11.77 21.98 -4.78
CA SER A 39 -11.94 23.44 -4.78
C SER A 39 -11.84 24.02 -3.36
N GLU A 40 -12.41 23.36 -2.36
CA GLU A 40 -12.31 23.78 -0.96
C GLU A 40 -10.90 23.59 -0.40
N ALA A 41 -10.23 22.49 -0.78
CA ALA A 41 -8.86 22.23 -0.41
C ALA A 41 -7.89 23.31 -0.96
N CYS A 42 -8.09 23.81 -2.19
CA CYS A 42 -7.31 24.93 -2.71
C CYS A 42 -7.42 26.17 -1.80
N LYS A 43 -8.61 26.52 -1.33
CA LYS A 43 -8.82 27.65 -0.43
C LYS A 43 -8.15 27.44 0.93
N THR A 44 -8.31 26.25 1.50
CA THR A 44 -7.72 25.90 2.81
C THR A 44 -6.20 25.90 2.77
N LEU A 45 -5.62 25.46 1.66
CA LEU A 45 -4.17 25.43 1.44
C LEU A 45 -3.60 26.79 0.97
N GLY A 46 -4.45 27.78 0.67
CA GLY A 46 -4.04 29.10 0.18
C GLY A 46 -3.47 29.06 -1.24
N ILE A 47 -3.91 28.12 -2.08
CA ILE A 47 -3.43 27.97 -3.47
C ILE A 47 -4.28 28.87 -4.36
N GLU A 48 -3.71 30.00 -4.80
CA GLU A 48 -4.38 31.00 -5.62
C GLU A 48 -3.92 31.02 -7.09
N SER A 49 -2.81 30.32 -7.41
CA SER A 49 -2.24 30.28 -8.75
C SER A 49 -1.81 28.89 -9.15
N PHE A 50 -1.70 28.66 -10.46
CA PHE A 50 -1.18 27.39 -11.00
C PHE A 50 0.35 27.38 -10.99
N ASP A 51 0.92 26.26 -10.57
CA ASP A 51 2.29 25.90 -10.90
C ASP A 51 2.32 25.32 -12.32
N VAL A 52 3.24 25.84 -13.14
CA VAL A 52 3.45 25.37 -14.51
C VAL A 52 4.69 24.47 -14.51
N TYR A 53 4.52 23.20 -14.91
CA TYR A 53 5.57 22.18 -14.90
C TYR A 53 6.23 21.94 -13.52
N GLY A 54 5.50 22.26 -12.45
CA GLY A 54 6.00 21.98 -11.09
C GLY A 54 7.17 22.84 -10.67
N ASP A 55 7.48 23.99 -11.38
CA ASP A 55 8.33 24.95 -10.77
C ASP A 55 9.29 25.81 -11.52
N ASP A 56 9.67 25.52 -12.68
CA ASP A 56 11.04 25.82 -13.09
C ASP A 56 11.40 27.29 -13.36
N GLN A 57 10.49 28.22 -13.24
CA GLN A 57 10.77 29.58 -13.76
C GLN A 57 10.39 30.73 -12.84
N SER A 58 9.79 30.45 -11.74
CA SER A 58 9.48 31.45 -10.73
C SER A 58 10.15 31.07 -9.41
N ASP A 59 10.38 32.03 -8.57
CA ASP A 59 10.93 31.91 -7.24
C ASP A 59 10.39 30.60 -6.55
N SER A 60 11.26 29.61 -6.37
CA SER A 60 10.94 28.28 -5.84
C SER A 60 10.23 28.32 -4.49
N GLN A 61 10.27 29.45 -3.80
CA GLN A 61 9.58 29.67 -2.53
C GLN A 61 8.07 29.91 -2.68
N GLN A 62 7.58 30.22 -3.87
CA GLN A 62 6.15 30.48 -4.12
C GLN A 62 5.39 29.28 -4.71
N SER A 63 6.09 28.25 -5.22
CA SER A 63 5.46 27.05 -5.77
C SER A 63 4.77 26.25 -4.68
N TYR A 64 3.46 26.04 -4.81
CA TYR A 64 2.69 25.18 -3.88
C TYR A 64 3.21 23.74 -3.91
N LEU A 65 3.65 23.25 -5.07
CA LEU A 65 4.19 21.90 -5.21
C LEU A 65 5.47 21.75 -4.40
N ARG A 66 6.38 22.73 -4.47
CA ARG A 66 7.62 22.72 -3.66
C ARG A 66 7.35 22.82 -2.17
N GLN A 67 6.36 23.63 -1.77
CA GLN A 67 5.94 23.71 -0.39
C GLN A 67 5.44 22.34 0.11
N PHE A 68 4.62 21.67 -0.68
CA PHE A 68 4.12 20.33 -0.36
C PHE A 68 5.27 19.30 -0.27
N GLU A 69 6.16 19.26 -1.27
CA GLU A 69 7.33 18.39 -1.26
C GLU A 69 8.21 18.63 -0.02
N SER A 70 8.50 19.88 0.31
CA SER A 70 9.30 20.26 1.48
C SER A 70 8.60 19.89 2.80
N GLU A 71 7.29 20.08 2.91
CA GLU A 71 6.53 19.69 4.12
C GLU A 71 6.62 18.19 4.35
N VAL A 72 6.44 17.38 3.30
CA VAL A 72 6.53 15.92 3.42
C VAL A 72 7.95 15.48 3.72
N ALA A 73 8.97 16.02 3.03
CA ALA A 73 10.37 15.71 3.30
C ALA A 73 10.74 15.94 4.77
N ASN A 74 10.32 17.08 5.33
CA ASN A 74 10.55 17.44 6.73
C ASN A 74 9.90 16.43 7.70
N HIS A 75 8.67 15.97 7.43
CA HIS A 75 8.00 14.97 8.29
C HIS A 75 8.71 13.62 8.29
N PHE A 76 9.34 13.27 7.16
CA PHE A 76 10.10 12.04 7.02
C PHE A 76 11.59 12.18 7.37
N GLY A 77 12.05 13.36 7.77
CA GLY A 77 13.46 13.62 8.10
C GLY A 77 14.40 13.44 6.90
N LYS A 78 13.89 13.60 5.66
CA LYS A 78 14.67 13.55 4.43
C LYS A 78 14.97 14.95 3.93
N GLU A 79 16.05 15.09 3.14
CA GLU A 79 16.53 16.41 2.71
C GLU A 79 15.67 17.06 1.63
N ASP A 80 15.07 16.24 0.73
CA ASP A 80 14.22 16.71 -0.35
C ASP A 80 13.21 15.64 -0.76
N ALA A 81 12.22 16.04 -1.57
CA ALA A 81 11.19 15.15 -2.09
C ALA A 81 10.82 15.51 -3.53
N LEU A 82 10.27 14.55 -4.25
CA LEU A 82 9.76 14.68 -5.61
C LEU A 82 8.36 14.09 -5.71
N PHE A 83 7.40 14.91 -6.09
CA PHE A 83 6.05 14.45 -6.39
C PHE A 83 6.03 13.68 -7.72
N CYS A 84 5.43 12.49 -7.69
CA CYS A 84 5.25 11.60 -8.83
C CYS A 84 3.75 11.29 -9.03
N LEU A 85 3.34 11.04 -10.27
CA LEU A 85 1.95 10.72 -10.59
C LEU A 85 1.55 9.32 -10.12
N SER A 86 2.51 8.39 -10.06
CA SER A 86 2.28 7.01 -9.64
C SER A 86 3.49 6.43 -8.90
N GLY A 87 3.22 5.38 -8.11
CA GLY A 87 4.27 4.64 -7.41
C GLY A 87 5.20 3.88 -8.36
N GLY A 88 4.66 3.27 -9.42
CA GLY A 88 5.47 2.58 -10.44
C GLY A 88 6.49 3.51 -11.09
N MET A 89 6.11 4.77 -11.37
CA MET A 89 7.06 5.78 -11.86
C MET A 89 8.13 6.10 -10.83
N ALA A 90 7.76 6.33 -9.57
CA ALA A 90 8.70 6.64 -8.50
C ALA A 90 9.74 5.51 -8.31
N GLN A 91 9.29 4.27 -8.26
CA GLN A 91 10.17 3.10 -8.12
C GLN A 91 11.05 2.88 -9.36
N SER A 92 10.52 3.09 -10.57
CA SER A 92 11.30 3.03 -11.81
C SER A 92 12.44 4.06 -11.81
N ILE A 93 12.19 5.27 -11.30
CA ILE A 93 13.21 6.30 -11.15
C ILE A 93 14.33 5.85 -10.20
N VAL A 94 13.98 5.27 -9.05
CA VAL A 94 14.94 4.73 -8.08
C VAL A 94 15.85 3.69 -8.73
N LEU A 95 15.24 2.71 -9.38
CA LEU A 95 15.99 1.63 -10.04
C LEU A 95 16.95 2.17 -11.12
N MET A 96 16.51 3.16 -11.92
CA MET A 96 17.35 3.76 -12.97
C MET A 96 18.53 4.53 -12.39
N ILE A 97 18.35 5.30 -11.34
CA ILE A 97 19.44 6.08 -10.71
C ILE A 97 20.46 5.12 -10.08
N ASN A 98 19.99 4.17 -9.28
CA ASN A 98 20.87 3.27 -8.55
C ASN A 98 21.62 2.31 -9.49
N ALA A 99 20.95 1.76 -10.50
CA ALA A 99 21.58 0.91 -11.51
C ALA A 99 22.66 1.64 -12.31
N LYS A 100 22.46 2.94 -12.62
CA LYS A 100 23.44 3.74 -13.34
C LYS A 100 24.67 4.08 -12.49
N SER A 101 24.48 4.38 -11.20
CA SER A 101 25.60 4.66 -10.29
C SER A 101 26.49 3.43 -10.06
N HIS A 102 25.97 2.23 -10.31
CA HIS A 102 26.67 0.96 -10.14
C HIS A 102 27.38 0.45 -11.43
N ASP A 103 27.17 1.12 -12.56
CA ASP A 103 27.58 0.67 -13.93
C ASP A 103 29.10 0.81 -14.21
N ASN A 104 29.97 0.83 -13.21
CA ASN A 104 31.42 0.96 -13.40
C ASN A 104 32.12 -0.33 -13.84
N SER A 105 31.41 -1.46 -13.96
CA SER A 105 32.00 -2.78 -14.24
C SER A 105 31.46 -3.49 -15.48
N GLY A 106 30.46 -2.92 -16.19
CA GLY A 106 29.84 -3.60 -17.34
C GLY A 106 29.09 -4.89 -17.02
N GLY A 107 28.71 -5.08 -15.75
CA GLY A 107 27.95 -6.22 -15.27
C GLY A 107 26.45 -6.10 -15.51
N ASN A 108 25.69 -7.12 -15.15
CA ASN A 108 24.24 -7.06 -15.12
C ASN A 108 23.79 -6.05 -14.06
N ARG A 109 22.64 -5.39 -14.29
CA ARG A 109 22.03 -4.47 -13.33
C ARG A 109 20.91 -5.20 -12.61
N ALA A 110 20.99 -5.28 -11.28
CA ALA A 110 20.00 -6.01 -10.50
C ALA A 110 19.59 -5.25 -9.24
N PHE A 111 18.41 -5.60 -8.72
CA PHE A 111 17.95 -5.24 -7.39
C PHE A 111 17.48 -6.48 -6.65
N ALA A 112 17.55 -6.46 -5.32
CA ALA A 112 17.04 -7.54 -4.47
C ALA A 112 15.70 -7.13 -3.83
N CYS A 113 14.75 -8.06 -3.76
CA CYS A 113 13.45 -7.81 -3.15
C CYS A 113 12.79 -9.10 -2.65
N HIS A 114 11.77 -8.94 -1.81
CA HIS A 114 10.93 -10.05 -1.38
C HIS A 114 10.11 -10.61 -2.57
N PRO A 115 9.80 -11.92 -2.62
CA PRO A 115 9.01 -12.52 -3.71
C PRO A 115 7.62 -11.90 -3.90
N THR A 116 7.06 -11.27 -2.85
CA THR A 116 5.78 -10.58 -2.91
C THR A 116 5.87 -9.09 -3.26
N SER A 117 7.06 -8.62 -3.65
CA SER A 117 7.26 -7.22 -4.03
C SER A 117 6.26 -6.78 -5.10
N HIS A 118 5.70 -5.58 -4.92
CA HIS A 118 4.77 -4.98 -5.87
C HIS A 118 5.34 -4.92 -7.29
N LEU A 119 6.65 -4.68 -7.42
CA LEU A 119 7.34 -4.66 -8.72
C LEU A 119 7.25 -5.98 -9.48
N LEU A 120 7.30 -7.11 -8.76
CA LEU A 120 7.21 -8.44 -9.37
C LEU A 120 5.76 -8.82 -9.72
N LEU A 121 4.79 -8.39 -8.89
CA LEU A 121 3.42 -8.91 -8.97
C LEU A 121 2.49 -8.03 -9.78
N HIS A 122 2.70 -6.71 -9.79
CA HIS A 122 1.69 -5.75 -10.25
C HIS A 122 2.17 -4.77 -11.32
N GLU A 123 3.47 -4.70 -11.63
CA GLU A 123 4.04 -3.73 -12.59
C GLU A 123 4.35 -4.34 -13.97
N ASN A 124 3.84 -5.57 -14.25
CA ASN A 124 4.03 -6.26 -15.53
C ASN A 124 5.49 -6.27 -16.01
N ASP A 125 6.41 -6.61 -15.10
CA ASP A 125 7.86 -6.69 -15.34
C ASP A 125 8.49 -5.39 -15.90
N ALA A 126 7.90 -4.23 -15.57
CA ALA A 126 8.38 -2.93 -16.06
C ALA A 126 9.86 -2.67 -15.76
N TYR A 127 10.38 -3.17 -14.64
CA TYR A 127 11.79 -3.09 -14.28
C TYR A 127 12.70 -3.80 -15.30
N SER A 128 12.25 -4.90 -15.88
CA SER A 128 12.98 -5.65 -16.90
C SER A 128 12.73 -5.11 -18.31
N GLU A 129 11.46 -4.95 -18.68
CA GLU A 129 11.05 -4.55 -20.02
C GLU A 129 11.42 -3.10 -20.38
N LEU A 130 11.28 -2.17 -19.45
CA LEU A 130 11.58 -0.76 -19.71
C LEU A 130 12.98 -0.34 -19.28
N LEU A 131 13.50 -0.94 -18.19
CA LEU A 131 14.74 -0.46 -17.57
C LEU A 131 15.93 -1.38 -17.82
N GLY A 132 15.68 -2.63 -18.24
CA GLY A 132 16.73 -3.65 -18.42
C GLY A 132 17.42 -4.03 -17.10
N VAL A 133 16.68 -3.96 -15.98
CA VAL A 133 17.17 -4.30 -14.64
C VAL A 133 16.59 -5.66 -14.26
N GLU A 134 17.39 -6.51 -13.65
CA GLU A 134 16.97 -7.85 -13.21
C GLU A 134 16.59 -7.85 -11.73
N ALA A 135 15.62 -8.69 -11.35
CA ALA A 135 15.25 -8.88 -9.95
C ALA A 135 15.92 -10.13 -9.37
N VAL A 136 16.47 -10.02 -8.17
CA VAL A 136 16.93 -11.14 -7.35
C VAL A 136 15.96 -11.29 -6.18
N ILE A 137 15.38 -12.49 -6.06
CA ILE A 137 14.38 -12.77 -5.01
C ILE A 137 15.11 -13.22 -3.75
N THR A 138 14.85 -12.54 -2.61
CA THR A 138 15.29 -12.96 -1.28
C THR A 138 14.33 -14.00 -0.72
N SER A 139 14.74 -14.80 0.24
CA SER A 139 13.86 -15.66 1.09
C SER A 139 13.11 -16.82 0.44
N CYS A 140 13.37 -17.17 -0.80
CA CYS A 140 12.78 -18.36 -1.42
C CYS A 140 13.85 -19.22 -2.06
N GLY A 141 13.83 -20.50 -1.75
CA GLY A 141 14.61 -21.49 -2.53
C GLY A 141 14.27 -21.43 -4.01
N SER A 142 15.02 -22.15 -4.83
CA SER A 142 14.91 -22.19 -6.30
C SER A 142 13.51 -22.51 -6.84
N ASP A 143 12.56 -22.90 -6.01
CA ASP A 143 11.26 -23.46 -6.39
C ASP A 143 10.10 -22.47 -6.22
N PHE A 144 10.38 -21.17 -5.93
CA PHE A 144 9.31 -20.17 -5.81
C PHE A 144 8.62 -19.91 -7.15
N ASP A 145 7.34 -20.25 -7.22
CA ASP A 145 6.49 -20.00 -8.39
C ASP A 145 5.59 -18.79 -8.17
N ILE A 146 5.98 -17.65 -8.76
CA ILE A 146 5.18 -16.41 -8.74
C ILE A 146 3.76 -16.62 -9.32
N GLY A 147 3.62 -17.51 -10.31
CA GLY A 147 2.33 -17.81 -10.92
C GLY A 147 1.39 -18.52 -9.95
N ASN A 148 1.91 -19.46 -9.17
CA ASN A 148 1.17 -20.13 -8.11
C ASN A 148 0.79 -19.14 -7.00
N PHE A 149 1.73 -18.30 -6.58
CA PHE A 149 1.50 -17.26 -5.59
C PHE A 149 0.36 -16.28 -5.99
N LYS A 150 0.36 -15.78 -7.23
CA LYS A 150 -0.69 -14.89 -7.73
C LYS A 150 -2.09 -15.53 -7.64
N LYS A 151 -2.19 -16.85 -7.81
CA LYS A 151 -3.46 -17.58 -7.75
C LYS A 151 -3.90 -17.88 -6.33
N ASN A 152 -3.00 -18.40 -5.51
CA ASN A 152 -3.36 -19.04 -4.23
C ASN A 152 -3.09 -18.18 -3.02
N GLY A 153 -2.36 -17.05 -3.18
CA GLY A 153 -1.92 -16.23 -2.05
C GLY A 153 -0.77 -16.90 -1.30
N CYS A 154 -0.56 -16.49 -0.07
CA CYS A 154 0.64 -16.84 0.71
C CYS A 154 0.35 -16.92 2.20
N CYS A 155 -0.69 -17.64 2.57
CA CYS A 155 -1.02 -17.86 3.98
C CYS A 155 0.21 -18.40 4.72
N GLY A 156 0.60 -17.73 5.80
CA GLY A 156 1.74 -18.14 6.62
C GLY A 156 3.13 -17.71 6.11
N MET A 157 3.23 -17.00 4.96
CA MET A 157 4.51 -16.47 4.51
C MET A 157 5.03 -15.40 5.46
N GLU A 158 6.32 -15.43 5.73
CA GLU A 158 7.00 -14.46 6.59
C GLU A 158 7.47 -13.23 5.79
N PRO A 159 7.61 -12.06 6.43
CA PRO A 159 8.22 -10.89 5.82
C PRO A 159 9.72 -11.14 5.53
N MET A 160 10.33 -10.28 4.72
CA MET A 160 11.77 -10.33 4.46
C MET A 160 12.57 -10.36 5.77
N ARG A 161 13.49 -11.31 5.89
CA ARG A 161 14.34 -11.47 7.08
C ARG A 161 15.78 -11.05 6.76
N PHE A 162 16.50 -10.60 7.78
CA PHE A 162 17.91 -10.23 7.65
C PHE A 162 18.78 -11.39 7.11
N SER A 163 18.50 -12.63 7.54
CA SER A 163 19.18 -13.82 7.03
C SER A 163 19.11 -13.93 5.52
N ASP A 164 17.91 -13.70 4.93
CA ASP A 164 17.68 -13.82 3.49
C ASP A 164 18.46 -12.77 2.70
N VAL A 165 18.49 -11.54 3.23
CA VAL A 165 19.24 -10.42 2.63
C VAL A 165 20.75 -10.67 2.72
N ARG A 166 21.22 -11.14 3.87
CA ARG A 166 22.63 -11.48 4.05
C ARG A 166 23.08 -12.57 3.07
N ASP A 167 22.28 -13.61 2.90
CA ASP A 167 22.62 -14.71 2.01
C ASP A 167 22.72 -14.26 0.55
N VAL A 168 21.89 -13.30 0.10
CA VAL A 168 21.95 -12.71 -1.23
C VAL A 168 23.10 -11.72 -1.40
N LEU A 169 23.36 -10.85 -0.44
CA LEU A 169 24.36 -9.78 -0.56
C LEU A 169 25.78 -10.21 -0.17
N SER A 170 25.94 -11.35 0.51
CA SER A 170 27.28 -11.85 0.96
C SER A 170 27.77 -13.08 0.20
N SER A 171 27.07 -13.52 -0.81
CA SER A 171 27.47 -14.64 -1.67
C SER A 171 28.62 -14.25 -2.61
N ASP A 172 29.83 -14.14 -2.09
CA ASP A 172 31.00 -13.61 -2.83
C ASP A 172 31.39 -14.41 -4.09
N ASN A 173 30.87 -15.62 -4.27
CA ASN A 173 31.18 -16.48 -5.45
C ASN A 173 29.97 -17.25 -5.98
N ASP A 174 28.78 -17.13 -5.41
CA ASP A 174 27.63 -17.87 -5.86
C ASP A 174 26.88 -17.10 -6.95
N THR A 175 26.56 -17.82 -8.02
CA THR A 175 25.72 -17.32 -9.08
C THR A 175 24.27 -17.35 -8.64
N LEU A 176 23.67 -16.17 -8.52
CA LEU A 176 22.24 -15.98 -8.27
C LEU A 176 21.48 -16.07 -9.60
N THR A 177 20.22 -16.49 -9.52
CA THR A 177 19.33 -16.53 -10.69
C THR A 177 18.35 -15.38 -10.63
N SER A 178 18.30 -14.55 -11.67
CA SER A 178 17.36 -13.44 -11.75
C SER A 178 15.98 -13.87 -12.21
N TYR A 179 14.99 -13.02 -11.94
CA TYR A 179 13.63 -13.11 -12.44
C TYR A 179 13.31 -11.87 -13.31
N PRO A 180 12.51 -11.98 -14.37
CA PRO A 180 11.91 -13.21 -14.93
C PRO A 180 12.84 -13.98 -15.88
N ASN A 181 13.96 -13.37 -16.29
CA ASN A 181 14.78 -13.82 -17.42
C ASN A 181 15.72 -14.96 -17.10
N LYS A 182 15.80 -15.38 -15.83
CA LYS A 182 16.71 -16.45 -15.35
C LYS A 182 18.17 -16.25 -15.76
N LYS A 183 18.62 -14.99 -15.78
CA LYS A 183 20.01 -14.65 -16.04
C LYS A 183 20.88 -14.96 -14.81
N SER A 184 22.13 -15.23 -15.06
CA SER A 184 23.15 -15.34 -14.04
C SER A 184 23.54 -13.93 -13.57
N VAL A 185 23.38 -13.65 -12.29
CA VAL A 185 23.78 -12.42 -11.62
C VAL A 185 24.58 -12.74 -10.36
N THR A 186 25.39 -11.80 -9.92
CA THR A 186 26.19 -11.94 -8.69
C THR A 186 25.73 -10.90 -7.66
N SER A 187 26.16 -11.05 -6.40
CA SER A 187 25.91 -10.04 -5.37
C SER A 187 26.41 -8.64 -5.78
N ASN A 188 27.52 -8.57 -6.53
CA ASN A 188 28.09 -7.33 -7.03
C ASN A 188 27.26 -6.65 -8.13
N ASP A 189 26.33 -7.33 -8.76
CA ASP A 189 25.40 -6.74 -9.73
C ASP A 189 24.20 -6.05 -9.04
N ILE A 190 23.99 -6.29 -7.73
CA ILE A 190 22.86 -5.77 -6.98
C ILE A 190 23.16 -4.33 -6.53
N SER A 191 22.43 -3.40 -7.11
CA SER A 191 22.56 -1.97 -6.81
C SER A 191 21.62 -1.50 -5.71
N THR A 192 20.52 -2.23 -5.49
CA THR A 192 19.42 -1.80 -4.61
C THR A 192 18.83 -2.99 -3.88
N LEU A 193 18.63 -2.85 -2.57
CA LEU A 193 17.70 -3.68 -1.80
C LEU A 193 16.39 -2.91 -1.63
N ILE A 194 15.26 -3.55 -1.95
CA ILE A 194 13.92 -2.96 -1.76
C ILE A 194 13.20 -3.72 -0.66
N LEU A 195 12.82 -3.00 0.40
CA LEU A 195 11.95 -3.49 1.47
C LEU A 195 10.59 -2.82 1.39
N GLU A 196 9.53 -3.62 1.25
CA GLU A 196 8.15 -3.13 1.31
C GLU A 196 7.69 -3.01 2.77
N LEU A 197 7.21 -1.84 3.18
CA LEU A 197 6.71 -1.58 4.52
C LEU A 197 5.30 -0.99 4.51
N PRO A 198 4.32 -1.76 5.04
CA PRO A 198 4.36 -3.19 5.37
C PRO A 198 4.24 -4.05 4.11
N HIS A 199 4.55 -5.34 4.22
CA HIS A 199 4.34 -6.29 3.14
C HIS A 199 2.84 -6.55 2.91
N ARG A 200 2.27 -5.91 1.88
CA ARG A 200 0.83 -5.97 1.60
C ARG A 200 0.34 -7.39 1.32
N GLU A 201 1.02 -8.11 0.44
CA GLU A 201 0.56 -9.41 -0.07
C GLU A 201 0.60 -10.53 0.97
N ILE A 202 1.16 -10.28 2.15
CA ILE A 202 1.17 -11.20 3.29
C ILE A 202 0.42 -10.65 4.50
N GLY A 203 -0.62 -9.83 4.24
CA GLY A 203 -1.51 -9.34 5.29
C GLY A 203 -0.96 -8.18 6.10
N GLY A 204 -0.05 -7.38 5.53
CA GLY A 204 0.51 -6.21 6.19
C GLY A 204 1.52 -6.54 7.29
N LYS A 205 2.19 -7.68 7.20
CA LYS A 205 3.28 -8.07 8.11
C LYS A 205 4.46 -7.12 7.99
N LEU A 206 5.17 -6.96 9.10
CA LEU A 206 6.33 -6.09 9.23
C LEU A 206 7.58 -6.94 9.46
N THR A 207 8.66 -6.61 8.76
CA THR A 207 10.00 -7.08 9.13
C THR A 207 10.35 -6.57 10.53
N PRO A 208 10.89 -7.38 11.45
CA PRO A 208 11.32 -6.90 12.76
C PRO A 208 12.24 -5.69 12.65
N TRP A 209 12.03 -4.69 13.51
CA TRP A 209 12.71 -3.40 13.35
C TRP A 209 14.23 -3.47 13.53
N ASP A 210 14.70 -4.30 14.43
CA ASP A 210 16.11 -4.60 14.61
C ASP A 210 16.75 -5.19 13.34
N GLU A 211 16.04 -6.09 12.66
CA GLU A 211 16.48 -6.65 11.38
C GLU A 211 16.48 -5.59 10.26
N VAL A 212 15.56 -4.62 10.26
CA VAL A 212 15.60 -3.48 9.31
C VAL A 212 16.86 -2.66 9.49
N GLN A 213 17.26 -2.42 10.75
CA GLN A 213 18.50 -1.70 11.07
C GLN A 213 19.75 -2.50 10.65
N ASP A 214 19.75 -3.81 10.86
CA ASP A 214 20.84 -4.70 10.42
C ASP A 214 20.94 -4.74 8.89
N MET A 215 19.82 -4.77 8.17
CA MET A 215 19.78 -4.66 6.69
C MET A 215 20.38 -3.35 6.22
N SER A 216 20.05 -2.23 6.88
CA SER A 216 20.61 -0.91 6.57
C SER A 216 22.12 -0.89 6.73
N ALA A 217 22.62 -1.43 7.84
CA ALA A 217 24.07 -1.52 8.09
C ALA A 217 24.79 -2.39 7.05
N LEU A 218 24.21 -3.54 6.68
CA LEU A 218 24.75 -4.43 5.65
C LEU A 218 24.76 -3.78 4.27
N CYS A 219 23.68 -3.13 3.87
CA CYS A 219 23.59 -2.41 2.60
C CYS A 219 24.68 -1.33 2.50
N LYS A 220 24.89 -0.57 3.57
CA LYS A 220 25.94 0.44 3.65
C LYS A 220 27.34 -0.16 3.53
N ASP A 221 27.61 -1.28 4.19
CA ASP A 221 28.89 -2.00 4.12
C ASP A 221 29.17 -2.52 2.70
N LYS A 222 28.14 -3.03 2.01
CA LYS A 222 28.23 -3.59 0.65
C LYS A 222 28.11 -2.52 -0.45
N GLY A 223 27.83 -1.26 -0.15
CA GLY A 223 27.61 -0.20 -1.13
C GLY A 223 26.31 -0.37 -1.94
N VAL A 224 25.35 -1.11 -1.40
CA VAL A 224 24.01 -1.32 -1.97
C VAL A 224 23.07 -0.23 -1.42
N LYS A 225 22.25 0.36 -2.28
CA LYS A 225 21.25 1.34 -1.84
C LYS A 225 20.06 0.67 -1.19
N PHE A 226 19.65 1.13 -0.01
CA PHE A 226 18.50 0.60 0.70
C PHE A 226 17.28 1.48 0.45
N HIS A 227 16.30 0.96 -0.30
CA HIS A 227 15.07 1.67 -0.68
C HIS A 227 13.86 1.09 0.04
N CYS A 228 13.01 1.98 0.59
CA CYS A 228 11.72 1.59 1.15
C CYS A 228 10.60 1.75 0.11
N ASP A 229 9.95 0.64 -0.26
CA ASP A 229 8.60 0.73 -0.80
C ASP A 229 7.64 0.99 0.35
N GLY A 230 7.46 2.27 0.63
CA GLY A 230 6.62 2.78 1.71
C GLY A 230 5.20 3.10 1.26
N ALA A 231 4.65 2.34 0.31
CA ALA A 231 3.29 2.58 -0.19
C ALA A 231 2.22 2.67 0.90
N ARG A 232 2.49 2.08 2.08
CA ARG A 232 1.67 2.14 3.30
C ARG A 232 2.53 2.41 4.55
N ILE A 233 3.55 3.23 4.43
CA ILE A 233 4.51 3.50 5.51
C ILE A 233 3.87 4.12 6.77
N PHE A 234 2.75 4.82 6.61
CA PHE A 234 1.99 5.37 7.73
C PHE A 234 1.43 4.25 8.62
N GLU A 235 0.92 3.20 7.99
CA GLU A 235 0.46 1.98 8.64
C GLU A 235 1.62 1.22 9.31
N ALA A 236 2.77 1.16 8.65
CA ALA A 236 3.97 0.52 9.20
C ALA A 236 4.52 1.29 10.41
N SER A 237 4.60 2.63 10.35
CA SER A 237 5.02 3.47 11.47
C SER A 237 4.14 3.24 12.71
N ALA A 238 2.81 3.22 12.52
CA ALA A 238 1.86 2.89 13.58
C ALA A 238 2.01 1.44 14.08
N GLY A 239 2.39 0.52 13.19
CA GLY A 239 2.64 -0.89 13.50
C GLY A 239 3.85 -1.08 14.39
N TYR A 240 4.94 -0.39 14.10
CA TYR A 240 6.15 -0.38 14.93
C TYR A 240 5.97 0.40 16.24
N GLY A 241 5.00 1.30 16.32
CA GLY A 241 4.80 2.20 17.44
C GLY A 241 5.82 3.35 17.46
N HIS A 242 6.31 3.76 16.30
CA HIS A 242 7.22 4.90 16.20
C HIS A 242 6.50 6.22 16.48
N GLU A 243 7.19 7.14 17.16
CA GLU A 243 6.65 8.45 17.48
C GLU A 243 6.60 9.39 16.28
N THR A 244 7.48 9.17 15.29
CA THR A 244 7.57 10.01 14.08
C THR A 244 7.78 9.17 12.82
N LEU A 245 7.34 9.70 11.69
CA LEU A 245 7.62 9.10 10.38
C LEU A 245 9.13 9.12 10.06
N ALA A 246 9.85 10.10 10.60
CA ALA A 246 11.31 10.19 10.43
C ALA A 246 12.03 8.97 11.02
N GLN A 247 11.57 8.44 12.17
CA GLN A 247 12.14 7.21 12.74
C GLN A 247 11.96 6.01 11.79
N THR A 248 10.79 5.90 11.15
CA THR A 248 10.53 4.81 10.20
C THR A 248 11.34 4.97 8.91
N ALA A 249 11.60 6.19 8.48
CA ALA A 249 12.32 6.47 7.23
C ALA A 249 13.85 6.48 7.39
N GLU A 250 14.37 6.63 8.61
CA GLU A 250 15.79 6.83 8.89
C GLU A 250 16.71 5.76 8.27
N PRO A 251 16.44 4.43 8.37
CA PRO A 251 17.34 3.40 7.87
C PRO A 251 17.55 3.40 6.35
N PHE A 252 16.69 4.06 5.59
CA PHE A 252 16.65 3.98 4.12
C PHE A 252 17.35 5.16 3.44
N ASP A 253 18.09 4.89 2.36
CA ASP A 253 18.64 5.94 1.47
C ASP A 253 17.51 6.71 0.78
N SER A 254 16.46 6.02 0.33
CA SER A 254 15.30 6.63 -0.30
C SER A 254 14.01 5.93 0.12
N VAL A 255 12.89 6.68 0.08
CA VAL A 255 11.56 6.19 0.47
C VAL A 255 10.55 6.62 -0.59
N TYR A 256 9.76 5.68 -1.08
CA TYR A 256 8.55 5.95 -1.84
C TYR A 256 7.34 5.92 -0.93
N ILE A 257 6.42 6.87 -1.06
CA ILE A 257 5.13 6.90 -0.37
C ILE A 257 3.97 7.09 -1.34
N SER A 258 2.78 6.56 -0.96
CA SER A 258 1.55 6.68 -1.74
C SER A 258 0.50 7.49 -0.97
N PHE A 259 -0.19 8.41 -1.65
CA PHE A 259 -1.25 9.22 -1.05
C PHE A 259 -2.67 8.70 -1.32
N TYR A 260 -2.87 7.88 -2.37
CA TYR A 260 -4.20 7.38 -2.75
C TYR A 260 -4.63 6.10 -2.01
N LYS A 261 -3.79 5.60 -1.08
CA LYS A 261 -4.08 4.44 -0.21
C LYS A 261 -4.64 4.93 1.14
N GLY A 262 -3.97 4.67 2.25
CA GLY A 262 -4.43 5.03 3.59
C GLY A 262 -4.65 6.53 3.82
N VAL A 263 -4.00 7.39 3.05
CA VAL A 263 -4.18 8.86 3.09
C VAL A 263 -5.46 9.30 2.39
N GLY A 264 -5.93 8.55 1.37
CA GLY A 264 -7.23 8.77 0.74
C GLY A 264 -7.26 9.84 -0.36
N ALA A 265 -6.11 10.23 -0.93
CA ALA A 265 -6.04 11.15 -2.06
C ALA A 265 -6.54 10.52 -3.36
N VAL A 266 -6.83 11.34 -4.36
CA VAL A 266 -7.31 10.88 -5.68
C VAL A 266 -6.24 10.09 -6.41
N SER A 267 -4.98 10.55 -6.38
CA SER A 267 -3.80 9.91 -6.98
C SER A 267 -2.56 10.61 -6.48
N GLY A 268 -1.39 10.04 -6.71
CA GLY A 268 -0.11 10.67 -6.45
C GLY A 268 0.76 9.88 -5.48
N ALA A 269 2.04 10.12 -5.63
CA ALA A 269 3.12 9.49 -4.89
C ALA A 269 4.21 10.52 -4.61
N MET A 270 5.10 10.22 -3.67
CA MET A 270 6.27 11.03 -3.43
C MET A 270 7.50 10.15 -3.24
N LEU A 271 8.60 10.56 -3.84
CA LEU A 271 9.90 9.98 -3.65
C LEU A 271 10.73 10.91 -2.76
N LEU A 272 11.35 10.37 -1.73
CA LEU A 272 12.11 11.10 -0.72
C LEU A 272 13.55 10.58 -0.67
N GLY A 273 14.52 11.46 -0.43
CA GLY A 273 15.92 11.10 -0.32
C GLY A 273 16.81 12.30 -0.02
N ASP A 274 18.10 12.15 -0.28
CA ASP A 274 19.03 13.28 -0.25
C ASP A 274 18.83 14.23 -1.46
N LYS A 275 19.42 15.43 -1.41
CA LYS A 275 19.24 16.45 -2.45
C LYS A 275 19.78 16.05 -3.80
N GLU A 276 20.92 15.37 -3.83
CA GLU A 276 21.58 14.93 -5.06
C GLU A 276 20.73 13.86 -5.76
N PHE A 277 20.22 12.90 -5.01
CA PHE A 277 19.32 11.86 -5.50
C PHE A 277 18.03 12.46 -6.06
N ILE A 278 17.38 13.37 -5.33
CA ILE A 278 16.14 14.01 -5.79
C ILE A 278 16.37 14.92 -6.98
N ALA A 279 17.52 15.62 -7.06
CA ALA A 279 17.88 16.42 -8.24
C ALA A 279 17.99 15.53 -9.51
N GLU A 280 18.61 14.36 -9.41
CA GLU A 280 18.66 13.42 -10.53
C GLU A 280 17.28 12.81 -10.81
N ALA A 281 16.50 12.52 -9.77
CA ALA A 281 15.13 11.99 -9.90
C ALA A 281 14.22 12.95 -10.68
N ARG A 282 14.36 14.27 -10.54
CA ARG A 282 13.64 15.29 -11.34
C ARG A 282 13.95 15.18 -12.83
N ILE A 283 15.20 14.87 -13.19
CA ILE A 283 15.60 14.65 -14.57
C ILE A 283 14.92 13.38 -15.13
N TRP A 284 14.90 12.30 -14.34
CA TRP A 284 14.24 11.05 -14.72
C TRP A 284 12.71 11.18 -14.78
N LEU A 285 12.09 11.96 -13.88
CA LEU A 285 10.67 12.27 -13.96
C LEU A 285 10.31 12.85 -15.33
N ARG A 286 11.10 13.81 -15.83
CA ARG A 286 10.91 14.40 -17.16
C ARG A 286 11.11 13.37 -18.28
N ARG A 287 12.14 12.52 -18.19
CA ARG A 287 12.42 11.46 -19.18
C ARG A 287 11.29 10.43 -19.28
N PHE A 288 10.65 10.11 -18.18
CA PHE A 288 9.45 9.26 -18.12
C PHE A 288 8.16 9.98 -18.51
N GLY A 289 8.21 11.26 -18.87
CA GLY A 289 7.01 12.04 -19.23
C GLY A 289 6.12 12.38 -18.04
N GLY A 290 6.67 12.34 -16.83
CA GLY A 290 5.92 12.58 -15.59
C GLY A 290 5.73 14.05 -15.22
N ASN A 291 6.36 14.99 -15.93
CA ASN A 291 6.22 16.41 -15.67
C ASN A 291 5.04 16.98 -16.46
N LEU A 292 3.84 16.91 -15.90
CA LEU A 292 2.64 17.50 -16.50
C LEU A 292 2.69 19.02 -16.46
N TYR A 293 2.01 19.69 -17.41
CA TYR A 293 1.85 21.15 -17.43
C TYR A 293 1.31 21.68 -16.09
N SER A 294 0.33 21.00 -15.50
CA SER A 294 -0.13 21.26 -14.13
C SER A 294 -0.51 19.94 -13.45
N VAL A 295 0.00 19.75 -12.24
CA VAL A 295 -0.34 18.62 -11.37
C VAL A 295 -1.38 19.00 -10.31
N LEU A 296 -2.00 20.20 -10.43
CA LEU A 296 -2.87 20.81 -9.42
C LEU A 296 -3.88 19.82 -8.78
N PRO A 297 -4.73 19.08 -9.54
CA PRO A 297 -5.75 18.25 -8.89
C PRO A 297 -5.16 17.17 -8.01
N TYR A 298 -4.05 16.59 -8.44
CA TYR A 298 -3.38 15.51 -7.71
C TYR A 298 -2.61 16.03 -6.50
N ALA A 299 -1.80 17.08 -6.68
CA ALA A 299 -1.00 17.67 -5.61
C ALA A 299 -1.89 18.23 -4.49
N VAL A 300 -2.98 18.94 -4.82
CA VAL A 300 -3.95 19.47 -3.85
C VAL A 300 -4.60 18.35 -3.07
N SER A 301 -5.08 17.29 -3.76
CA SER A 301 -5.68 16.14 -3.11
C SER A 301 -4.72 15.44 -2.15
N CYS A 302 -3.46 15.27 -2.57
CA CYS A 302 -2.43 14.64 -1.76
C CYS A 302 -2.08 15.50 -0.52
N TRP A 303 -1.89 16.79 -0.70
CA TRP A 303 -1.52 17.69 0.38
C TRP A 303 -2.62 17.85 1.43
N ASP A 304 -3.86 18.04 0.98
CA ASP A 304 -5.04 18.09 1.86
C ASP A 304 -5.22 16.77 2.61
N GLY A 305 -5.13 15.63 1.90
CA GLY A 305 -5.21 14.30 2.50
C GLY A 305 -4.09 14.06 3.52
N PHE A 306 -2.85 14.46 3.19
CA PHE A 306 -1.71 14.35 4.09
C PHE A 306 -1.95 15.15 5.39
N ARG A 307 -2.34 16.42 5.28
CA ARG A 307 -2.63 17.25 6.46
C ARG A 307 -3.79 16.76 7.30
N LYS A 308 -4.81 16.15 6.69
CA LYS A 308 -5.99 15.62 7.39
C LYS A 308 -5.77 14.26 8.05
N ASN A 309 -4.97 13.39 7.43
CA ASN A 309 -4.91 11.98 7.81
C ASN A 309 -3.55 11.52 8.35
N CYS A 310 -2.47 12.29 8.18
CA CYS A 310 -1.14 11.88 8.63
C CYS A 310 -0.78 12.48 9.99
N HIS A 311 -1.72 12.44 10.93
CA HIS A 311 -1.51 12.77 12.34
C HIS A 311 -1.19 11.50 13.13
N ASP A 312 -0.45 11.64 14.21
CA ASP A 312 0.13 10.56 14.99
C ASP A 312 -0.87 9.47 15.43
N ASP A 313 -2.14 9.85 15.66
CA ASP A 313 -3.14 8.92 16.17
C ASP A 313 -4.03 8.24 15.10
N VAL A 314 -4.09 8.76 13.88
CA VAL A 314 -5.07 8.27 12.88
C VAL A 314 -4.80 6.81 12.51
N PHE A 315 -3.60 6.50 12.09
CA PHE A 315 -3.22 5.14 11.70
C PHE A 315 -3.11 4.20 12.90
N LEU A 316 -2.64 4.71 14.04
CA LEU A 316 -2.60 3.96 15.30
C LEU A 316 -4.01 3.56 15.75
N ASN A 317 -4.99 4.46 15.66
CA ASN A 317 -6.38 4.18 16.03
C ASN A 317 -7.04 3.17 15.07
N ARG A 318 -6.76 3.26 13.77
CA ARG A 318 -7.18 2.26 12.78
C ARG A 318 -6.63 0.88 13.11
N ARG A 319 -5.32 0.78 13.43
CA ARG A 319 -4.70 -0.47 13.86
C ARG A 319 -5.31 -1.02 15.14
N LYS A 320 -5.44 -0.19 16.19
CA LYS A 320 -6.04 -0.58 17.46
C LYS A 320 -7.47 -1.13 17.28
N LYS A 321 -8.26 -0.49 16.40
CA LYS A 321 -9.60 -0.96 16.07
C LYS A 321 -9.57 -2.34 15.44
N LEU A 322 -8.73 -2.55 14.42
CA LEU A 322 -8.60 -3.85 13.75
C LEU A 322 -8.17 -4.94 14.72
N VAL A 323 -7.18 -4.65 15.58
CA VAL A 323 -6.70 -5.61 16.60
C VAL A 323 -7.84 -6.05 17.51
N ARG A 324 -8.62 -5.13 18.09
CA ARG A 324 -9.74 -5.46 18.98
C ARG A 324 -10.80 -6.34 18.29
N ILE A 325 -11.13 -5.99 17.05
CA ILE A 325 -12.11 -6.75 16.26
C ILE A 325 -11.59 -8.18 16.02
N ILE A 326 -10.36 -8.33 15.53
CA ILE A 326 -9.77 -9.63 15.19
C ILE A 326 -9.57 -10.49 16.43
N GLU A 327 -9.12 -9.92 17.57
CA GLU A 327 -9.02 -10.66 18.83
C GLU A 327 -10.38 -11.21 19.27
N THR A 328 -11.45 -10.41 19.15
CA THR A 328 -12.81 -10.84 19.48
C THR A 328 -13.31 -11.93 18.53
N LEU A 329 -13.05 -11.80 17.23
CA LEU A 329 -13.44 -12.81 16.24
C LEU A 329 -12.65 -14.11 16.38
N ASN A 330 -11.36 -14.04 16.70
CA ASN A 330 -10.53 -15.23 16.96
C ASN A 330 -10.91 -15.96 18.25
N ALA A 331 -11.55 -15.29 19.20
CA ALA A 331 -12.08 -15.91 20.41
C ALA A 331 -13.41 -16.66 20.19
N ASP A 332 -14.11 -16.41 19.08
CA ASP A 332 -15.39 -17.04 18.73
C ASP A 332 -15.15 -18.33 17.95
N GLU A 333 -15.70 -19.46 18.43
CA GLU A 333 -15.48 -20.78 17.85
C GLU A 333 -16.11 -20.92 16.45
N ASP A 334 -17.30 -20.35 16.25
CA ASP A 334 -17.99 -20.40 14.95
C ASP A 334 -17.21 -19.64 13.88
N VAL A 335 -16.72 -18.44 14.22
CA VAL A 335 -15.90 -17.64 13.31
C VAL A 335 -14.57 -18.34 13.01
N ARG A 336 -13.88 -18.84 14.03
CA ARG A 336 -12.60 -19.54 13.87
C ARG A 336 -12.72 -20.83 13.07
N SER A 337 -13.89 -21.46 13.07
CA SER A 337 -14.14 -22.66 12.27
C SER A 337 -14.12 -22.39 10.76
N ILE A 338 -14.52 -21.20 10.32
CA ILE A 338 -14.69 -20.84 8.90
C ILE A 338 -13.53 -19.99 8.34
N VAL A 339 -12.84 -19.19 9.15
CA VAL A 339 -11.81 -18.24 8.69
C VAL A 339 -10.52 -18.38 9.48
N LYS A 340 -9.40 -18.23 8.76
CA LYS A 340 -8.07 -18.00 9.33
C LYS A 340 -7.60 -16.60 8.96
N PHE A 341 -7.34 -15.76 9.95
CA PHE A 341 -6.69 -14.47 9.74
C PHE A 341 -5.16 -14.61 9.71
N ASP A 342 -4.49 -13.89 8.80
CA ASP A 342 -3.04 -13.89 8.66
C ASP A 342 -2.51 -12.46 8.46
N PRO A 343 -1.71 -11.94 9.40
CA PRO A 343 -1.25 -12.55 10.66
C PRO A 343 -2.39 -12.76 11.67
N GLU A 344 -2.23 -13.67 12.62
CA GLU A 344 -3.24 -13.94 13.66
C GLU A 344 -3.60 -12.69 14.48
N VAL A 345 -2.60 -11.85 14.75
CA VAL A 345 -2.77 -10.52 15.35
C VAL A 345 -2.32 -9.48 14.35
N PRO A 346 -3.18 -8.53 13.95
CA PRO A 346 -2.83 -7.52 12.97
C PRO A 346 -1.63 -6.65 13.40
N GLN A 347 -0.60 -6.60 12.57
CA GLN A 347 0.56 -5.76 12.81
C GLN A 347 0.35 -4.32 12.37
N THR A 348 -0.54 -4.11 11.41
CA THR A 348 -0.94 -2.79 10.88
C THR A 348 -2.47 -2.66 10.88
N SER A 349 -3.02 -1.65 10.18
CA SER A 349 -4.47 -1.51 9.98
C SER A 349 -5.01 -2.38 8.84
N MET A 350 -4.26 -3.40 8.39
CA MET A 350 -4.68 -4.35 7.37
C MET A 350 -4.37 -5.79 7.78
N ILE A 351 -5.10 -6.73 7.19
CA ILE A 351 -4.96 -8.17 7.41
C ILE A 351 -5.49 -8.93 6.19
N HIS A 352 -4.99 -10.15 5.97
CA HIS A 352 -5.62 -11.10 5.06
C HIS A 352 -6.48 -12.10 5.85
N GLY A 353 -7.52 -12.60 5.20
CA GLY A 353 -8.33 -13.70 5.71
C GLY A 353 -8.51 -14.78 4.65
N TYR A 354 -8.51 -16.02 5.10
CA TYR A 354 -8.65 -17.22 4.29
C TYR A 354 -9.87 -18.01 4.78
N LEU A 355 -10.87 -18.17 3.90
CA LEU A 355 -12.13 -18.86 4.20
C LEU A 355 -12.08 -20.30 3.70
N LYS A 356 -12.61 -21.22 4.48
CA LYS A 356 -12.65 -22.66 4.14
C LYS A 356 -13.72 -23.00 3.10
N ALA A 357 -14.73 -22.13 2.94
CA ALA A 357 -15.82 -22.30 2.00
C ALA A 357 -15.43 -21.82 0.60
N THR A 358 -16.12 -22.28 -0.43
CA THR A 358 -15.95 -21.83 -1.81
C THR A 358 -16.41 -20.38 -1.97
N LEU A 359 -16.00 -19.73 -3.07
CA LEU A 359 -16.41 -18.36 -3.37
C LEU A 359 -17.93 -18.25 -3.52
N ASP A 360 -18.58 -19.26 -4.12
CA ASP A 360 -20.02 -19.30 -4.34
C ASP A 360 -20.78 -19.45 -3.01
N ASP A 361 -20.38 -20.38 -2.15
CA ASP A 361 -20.96 -20.57 -0.82
C ASP A 361 -20.81 -19.28 0.04
N CYS A 362 -19.64 -18.64 -0.02
CA CYS A 362 -19.40 -17.39 0.67
C CYS A 362 -20.33 -16.28 0.19
N ASN A 363 -20.51 -16.12 -1.13
CA ASN A 363 -21.39 -15.10 -1.68
C ASN A 363 -22.85 -15.35 -1.28
N GLU A 364 -23.34 -16.60 -1.36
CA GLU A 364 -24.69 -16.95 -0.93
C GLU A 364 -24.92 -16.65 0.56
N ALA A 365 -23.93 -16.98 1.40
CA ALA A 365 -24.02 -16.71 2.84
C ALA A 365 -24.00 -15.19 3.12
N LEU A 366 -23.18 -14.41 2.41
CA LEU A 366 -23.14 -12.96 2.53
C LEU A 366 -24.46 -12.30 2.14
N ASP A 367 -25.13 -12.78 1.08
CA ASP A 367 -26.44 -12.28 0.65
C ASP A 367 -27.51 -12.56 1.73
N LYS A 368 -27.53 -13.76 2.32
CA LYS A 368 -28.43 -14.10 3.43
C LYS A 368 -28.19 -13.23 4.67
N VAL A 369 -26.95 -12.93 5.01
CA VAL A 369 -26.61 -12.07 6.13
C VAL A 369 -27.07 -10.64 5.87
N GLU A 370 -26.78 -10.08 4.69
CA GLU A 370 -27.21 -8.74 4.30
C GLU A 370 -28.74 -8.61 4.35
N GLU A 371 -29.48 -9.59 3.82
CA GLU A 371 -30.93 -9.60 3.86
C GLU A 371 -31.50 -9.66 5.30
N SER A 372 -30.79 -10.32 6.23
CA SER A 372 -31.28 -10.55 7.59
C SER A 372 -30.98 -9.42 8.56
N ILE A 373 -29.83 -8.76 8.44
CA ILE A 373 -29.34 -7.78 9.42
C ILE A 373 -28.83 -6.46 8.79
N ASP A 374 -28.97 -6.28 7.48
CA ASP A 374 -28.55 -5.07 6.75
C ASP A 374 -27.03 -4.78 6.86
N ILE A 375 -26.21 -5.83 6.97
CA ILE A 375 -24.74 -5.77 7.04
C ILE A 375 -24.11 -6.61 5.94
N ARG A 376 -23.28 -5.98 5.09
CA ARG A 376 -22.42 -6.67 4.13
C ARG A 376 -21.01 -6.85 4.73
N VAL A 377 -20.65 -8.08 5.07
CA VAL A 377 -19.37 -8.38 5.74
C VAL A 377 -18.19 -8.24 4.77
N LEU A 378 -18.29 -8.88 3.60
CA LEU A 378 -17.27 -8.85 2.54
C LEU A 378 -17.91 -8.53 1.19
N THR A 379 -17.16 -7.80 0.35
CA THR A 379 -17.54 -7.43 -1.02
C THR A 379 -16.50 -7.85 -2.06
N ARG A 380 -15.28 -8.15 -1.63
CA ARG A 380 -14.17 -8.55 -2.51
C ARG A 380 -13.48 -9.77 -1.92
N MET A 381 -13.57 -10.85 -2.63
CA MET A 381 -12.90 -12.11 -2.35
C MET A 381 -12.32 -12.67 -3.66
N SER A 382 -11.35 -13.54 -3.56
CA SER A 382 -10.74 -14.26 -4.68
C SER A 382 -10.68 -15.74 -4.36
N SER A 383 -11.00 -16.60 -5.34
CA SER A 383 -10.84 -18.05 -5.17
C SER A 383 -9.37 -18.38 -4.90
N VAL A 384 -9.17 -19.39 -4.05
CA VAL A 384 -7.89 -20.03 -3.80
C VAL A 384 -8.01 -21.46 -4.27
N ASN A 385 -7.09 -21.89 -5.13
CA ASN A 385 -7.01 -23.29 -5.59
C ASN A 385 -5.93 -24.03 -4.79
N ASP A 386 -5.98 -23.90 -3.48
CA ASP A 386 -5.06 -24.60 -2.59
C ASP A 386 -5.62 -25.97 -2.29
N ASP A 387 -4.75 -26.99 -2.34
CA ASP A 387 -5.17 -28.39 -2.44
C ASP A 387 -6.00 -28.91 -1.27
N GLU A 388 -6.17 -28.18 -0.13
CA GLU A 388 -6.88 -28.82 0.98
C GLU A 388 -7.50 -27.92 2.07
N SER A 389 -7.26 -26.61 2.14
CA SER A 389 -7.65 -25.88 3.35
C SER A 389 -8.58 -24.69 3.15
N PHE A 390 -8.45 -23.95 2.04
CA PHE A 390 -9.18 -22.69 1.84
C PHE A 390 -9.78 -22.61 0.43
N GLY A 391 -11.06 -22.18 0.35
CA GLY A 391 -11.74 -21.97 -0.94
C GLY A 391 -11.61 -20.56 -1.45
N CYS A 392 -11.45 -19.55 -0.58
CA CYS A 392 -11.24 -18.18 -1.00
C CYS A 392 -10.46 -17.34 0.01
N ARG A 393 -9.97 -16.19 -0.44
CA ARG A 393 -9.23 -15.22 0.35
C ARG A 393 -9.76 -13.81 0.16
N PHE A 394 -9.50 -12.94 1.13
CA PHE A 394 -9.80 -11.52 1.07
C PHE A 394 -8.72 -10.68 1.76
N GLU A 395 -8.62 -9.40 1.36
CA GLU A 395 -7.88 -8.37 2.07
C GLU A 395 -8.89 -7.51 2.85
N TRP A 396 -8.57 -7.21 4.09
CA TRP A 396 -9.37 -6.34 4.93
C TRP A 396 -8.51 -5.26 5.59
N SER A 397 -9.00 -4.02 5.53
CA SER A 397 -8.29 -2.87 6.09
C SER A 397 -9.28 -1.95 6.82
N ILE A 398 -8.84 -1.34 7.91
CA ILE A 398 -9.54 -0.22 8.53
C ILE A 398 -8.99 1.08 7.94
N GLY A 399 -9.88 1.86 7.33
CA GLY A 399 -9.56 3.11 6.66
C GLY A 399 -10.50 4.25 7.05
N THR A 400 -10.69 5.22 6.17
CA THR A 400 -11.47 6.44 6.46
C THR A 400 -12.96 6.21 6.60
N SER A 401 -13.51 5.17 5.97
CA SER A 401 -14.95 4.87 5.99
C SER A 401 -15.31 3.97 7.17
N ASN A 402 -14.76 2.78 7.21
CA ASN A 402 -15.17 1.75 8.17
C ASN A 402 -14.60 1.94 9.58
N VAL A 403 -13.69 2.89 9.79
CA VAL A 403 -13.26 3.29 11.13
C VAL A 403 -14.43 3.89 11.95
N LEU A 404 -15.43 4.42 11.28
CA LEU A 404 -16.63 5.04 11.89
C LEU A 404 -17.74 4.04 12.24
N ILE A 405 -17.68 2.79 11.76
CA ILE A 405 -18.64 1.74 12.08
C ILE A 405 -18.32 1.21 13.48
N ASP A 406 -19.33 0.94 14.30
CA ASP A 406 -19.13 0.40 15.64
C ASP A 406 -18.50 -1.00 15.62
N ASP A 407 -17.68 -1.31 16.62
CA ASP A 407 -16.99 -2.62 16.70
C ASP A 407 -18.01 -3.77 16.81
N GLU A 408 -19.17 -3.52 17.45
CA GLU A 408 -20.28 -4.44 17.59
C GLU A 408 -20.88 -4.89 16.26
N ASP A 409 -20.99 -3.99 15.28
CA ASP A 409 -21.50 -4.31 13.92
C ASP A 409 -20.56 -5.25 13.19
N PHE A 410 -19.24 -5.07 13.32
CA PHE A 410 -18.26 -6.02 12.79
C PHE A 410 -18.44 -7.42 13.39
N ILE A 411 -18.56 -7.48 14.71
CA ILE A 411 -18.71 -8.76 15.45
C ILE A 411 -20.03 -9.43 15.08
N LEU A 412 -21.12 -8.65 15.03
CA LEU A 412 -22.45 -9.15 14.66
C LEU A 412 -22.45 -9.73 13.24
N GLY A 413 -21.94 -8.98 12.27
CA GLY A 413 -21.88 -9.40 10.88
C GLY A 413 -21.05 -10.67 10.69
N TRP A 414 -19.86 -10.75 11.27
CA TRP A 414 -19.00 -11.94 11.18
C TRP A 414 -19.59 -13.16 11.85
N LYS A 415 -20.23 -13.03 13.02
CA LYS A 415 -20.92 -14.15 13.70
C LYS A 415 -22.12 -14.64 12.91
N ALA A 416 -22.89 -13.73 12.32
CA ALA A 416 -24.01 -14.11 11.45
C ALA A 416 -23.50 -14.87 10.20
N PHE A 417 -22.44 -14.38 9.58
CA PHE A 417 -21.81 -15.01 8.42
C PHE A 417 -21.28 -16.42 8.75
N ALA A 418 -20.60 -16.57 9.90
CA ALA A 418 -20.10 -17.85 10.36
C ALA A 418 -21.22 -18.88 10.58
N ARG A 419 -22.32 -18.48 11.21
CA ARG A 419 -23.49 -19.36 11.43
C ARG A 419 -24.08 -19.85 10.12
N VAL A 420 -24.30 -18.95 9.15
CA VAL A 420 -24.86 -19.31 7.84
C VAL A 420 -23.96 -20.31 7.12
N LEU A 421 -22.63 -20.12 7.16
CA LEU A 421 -21.68 -21.05 6.52
C LEU A 421 -21.57 -22.39 7.25
N ASN A 422 -21.68 -22.42 8.58
CA ASN A 422 -21.63 -23.67 9.35
C ASN A 422 -22.92 -24.49 9.24
N ASP A 423 -24.05 -23.86 8.91
CA ASP A 423 -25.36 -24.51 8.70
C ASP A 423 -25.55 -25.01 7.25
N SER A 424 -24.65 -24.66 6.32
CA SER A 424 -24.69 -25.05 4.90
C SER A 424 -23.94 -26.35 4.65
#